data_d51fa265a98e6f90d63d631b249d27c2
#
_entry.id   d51fa265a98e6f90d63d631b249d27c2
#
_cell.length_a   1.000
_cell.length_b   1.000
_cell.length_c   1.000
_cell.angle_alpha   90.00
_cell.angle_beta   90.00
_cell.angle_gamma   90.00
#
_symmetry.space_group_name_H-M   'P 1'
#
loop_
_entity.id
_entity.type
_entity.pdbx_description
1 polymer ?
#
loop_
_entity_poly.entity_id
_entity_poly.type
_entity_poly.pdbx_seq_one_letter_code
_entity_poly.pdbx_strand_id
1 'polypeptide(L)'
;MRLQIRDWIRRYKNNRDGATAIEFAILALPFMALLFSIIELAVVFFLSSTLSHAMNETARDIRTGEFQATCGGATEFKDAVCDNMGTLGNCNNMRIDVVSSPTGRFEPGLLPPTPTTEDPSNPGEPQKNPDVYMSTSARSVVVVRAQYYHQLAFPGQFTRLSNQPGNNRVITASTAFRNEPFPDGGC
;
A
#
# COMPACT_ATOMS: atom_id res chain seq x y z
N MET A 1 34.99 46.02 11.23
CA MET A 1 34.25 44.79 10.87
C MET A 1 32.87 45.04 10.24
N ARG A 2 32.09 46.05 10.70
CA ARG A 2 30.74 46.37 10.12
C ARG A 2 30.78 47.01 8.73
N LEU A 3 31.85 47.68 8.32
CA LEU A 3 31.98 48.31 6.98
C LEU A 3 32.21 47.31 5.85
N GLN A 4 32.97 46.23 6.08
CA GLN A 4 33.21 45.21 5.05
C GLN A 4 31.97 44.40 4.67
N ILE A 5 31.05 44.18 5.63
CA ILE A 5 29.80 43.46 5.37
C ILE A 5 28.86 44.30 4.48
N ARG A 6 28.81 45.61 4.68
CA ARG A 6 28.00 46.53 3.85
C ARG A 6 28.46 46.59 2.41
N ASP A 7 29.76 46.59 2.17
CA ASP A 7 30.34 46.65 0.82
C ASP A 7 30.13 45.26 0.09
N TRP A 8 30.21 44.18 0.85
CA TRP A 8 29.93 42.84 0.34
C TRP A 8 28.44 42.68 -0.08
N ILE A 9 27.51 43.12 0.77
CA ILE A 9 26.06 43.12 0.49
C ILE A 9 25.76 44.05 -0.70
N ARG A 10 26.43 45.18 -0.81
CA ARG A 10 26.22 46.14 -1.93
C ARG A 10 26.74 45.58 -3.25
N ARG A 11 27.86 44.86 -3.27
CA ARG A 11 28.36 44.13 -4.45
C ARG A 11 27.41 43.00 -4.84
N TYR A 12 26.90 42.26 -3.88
CA TYR A 12 25.94 41.16 -4.14
C TYR A 12 24.61 41.69 -4.74
N LYS A 13 24.13 42.82 -4.23
CA LYS A 13 22.88 43.45 -4.69
C LYS A 13 22.97 44.05 -6.11
N ASN A 14 24.17 44.38 -6.56
CA ASN A 14 24.38 45.03 -7.86
C ASN A 14 24.85 44.04 -8.97
N ASN A 15 25.07 42.76 -8.60
CA ASN A 15 25.53 41.73 -9.51
C ASN A 15 24.30 41.08 -10.17
N ARG A 16 24.18 41.18 -11.46
CA ARG A 16 23.06 40.60 -12.25
C ARG A 16 23.33 39.16 -12.71
N ASP A 17 24.53 38.63 -12.41
CA ASP A 17 24.96 37.30 -12.84
C ASP A 17 24.14 36.15 -12.21
N GLY A 18 23.40 36.43 -11.12
CA GLY A 18 22.50 35.47 -10.50
C GLY A 18 21.05 35.49 -11.00
N ALA A 19 20.68 36.43 -11.88
CA ALA A 19 19.28 36.58 -12.30
C ALA A 19 18.77 35.32 -13.06
N THR A 20 19.58 34.78 -13.95
CA THR A 20 19.26 33.55 -14.70
C THR A 20 19.16 32.32 -13.80
N ALA A 21 19.97 32.25 -12.74
CA ALA A 21 19.91 31.16 -11.77
C ALA A 21 18.60 31.21 -10.96
N ILE A 22 18.13 32.41 -10.59
CA ILE A 22 16.87 32.60 -9.86
C ILE A 22 15.68 32.29 -10.80
N GLU A 23 15.69 32.76 -12.03
CA GLU A 23 14.66 32.44 -13.04
C GLU A 23 14.57 30.93 -13.26
N PHE A 24 15.71 30.26 -13.43
CA PHE A 24 15.75 28.81 -13.54
C PHE A 24 15.20 28.11 -12.29
N ALA A 25 15.59 28.55 -11.08
CA ALA A 25 15.14 27.94 -9.84
C ALA A 25 13.62 28.05 -9.64
N ILE A 26 13.01 29.18 -10.01
CA ILE A 26 11.55 29.40 -9.91
C ILE A 26 10.80 28.44 -10.86
N LEU A 27 11.34 28.16 -12.05
CA LEU A 27 10.73 27.25 -13.01
C LEU A 27 11.05 25.77 -12.69
N ALA A 28 12.26 25.48 -12.21
CA ALA A 28 12.70 24.14 -11.89
C ALA A 28 11.93 23.53 -10.72
N LEU A 29 11.56 24.33 -9.70
CA LEU A 29 10.88 23.82 -8.51
C LEU A 29 9.50 23.21 -8.82
N PRO A 30 8.56 23.89 -9.51
CA PRO A 30 7.29 23.27 -9.88
C PRO A 30 7.46 22.12 -10.88
N PHE A 31 8.44 22.20 -11.76
CA PHE A 31 8.74 21.12 -12.70
C PHE A 31 9.19 19.86 -11.99
N MET A 32 10.13 19.96 -11.02
CA MET A 32 10.59 18.83 -10.22
C MET A 32 9.48 18.26 -9.36
N ALA A 33 8.65 19.11 -8.76
CA ALA A 33 7.49 18.67 -7.97
C ALA A 33 6.52 17.83 -8.83
N LEU A 34 6.25 18.25 -10.05
CA LEU A 34 5.41 17.51 -11.00
C LEU A 34 6.05 16.18 -11.39
N LEU A 35 7.35 16.19 -11.71
CA LEU A 35 8.09 14.99 -12.10
C LEU A 35 8.10 13.94 -10.98
N PHE A 36 8.41 14.34 -9.75
CA PHE A 36 8.36 13.42 -8.60
C PHE A 36 6.94 12.90 -8.32
N SER A 37 5.92 13.74 -8.49
CA SER A 37 4.53 13.31 -8.33
C SER A 37 4.14 12.23 -9.37
N ILE A 38 4.60 12.35 -10.60
CA ILE A 38 4.35 11.34 -11.65
C ILE A 38 5.07 10.03 -11.32
N ILE A 39 6.32 10.11 -10.88
CA ILE A 39 7.10 8.91 -10.49
C ILE A 39 6.39 8.19 -9.33
N GLU A 40 5.96 8.92 -8.31
CA GLU A 40 5.29 8.32 -7.16
C GLU A 40 3.95 7.69 -7.53
N LEU A 41 3.17 8.35 -8.40
CA LEU A 41 1.94 7.78 -8.94
C LEU A 41 2.21 6.47 -9.69
N ALA A 42 3.27 6.43 -10.49
CA ALA A 42 3.67 5.22 -11.21
C ALA A 42 4.04 4.08 -10.26
N VAL A 43 4.78 4.37 -9.18
CA VAL A 43 5.12 3.38 -8.13
C VAL A 43 3.86 2.84 -7.45
N VAL A 44 2.94 3.70 -7.03
CA VAL A 44 1.68 3.30 -6.40
C VAL A 44 0.85 2.42 -7.34
N PHE A 45 0.78 2.79 -8.62
CA PHE A 45 0.04 2.02 -9.61
C PHE A 45 0.68 0.64 -9.86
N PHE A 46 2.00 0.60 -9.91
CA PHE A 46 2.75 -0.64 -10.08
C PHE A 46 2.56 -1.58 -8.87
N LEU A 47 2.68 -1.05 -7.65
CA LEU A 47 2.40 -1.81 -6.43
C LEU A 47 0.95 -2.34 -6.39
N SER A 48 -0.01 -1.53 -6.82
CA SER A 48 -1.42 -1.95 -6.89
C SER A 48 -1.63 -3.12 -7.88
N SER A 49 -1.01 -3.04 -9.04
CA SER A 49 -1.07 -4.10 -10.05
C SER A 49 -0.41 -5.40 -9.56
N THR A 50 0.78 -5.28 -8.97
CA THR A 50 1.54 -6.42 -8.43
C THR A 50 0.80 -7.08 -7.27
N LEU A 51 0.25 -6.29 -6.33
CA LEU A 51 -0.54 -6.81 -5.23
C LEU A 51 -1.79 -7.54 -5.72
N SER A 52 -2.48 -6.98 -6.72
CA SER A 52 -3.67 -7.61 -7.29
C SER A 52 -3.34 -8.94 -7.98
N HIS A 53 -2.23 -8.99 -8.69
CA HIS A 53 -1.75 -10.22 -9.33
C HIS A 53 -1.40 -11.27 -8.26
N ALA A 54 -0.55 -10.92 -7.31
CA ALA A 54 -0.09 -11.82 -6.25
C ALA A 54 -1.26 -12.38 -5.43
N MET A 55 -2.22 -11.52 -5.06
CA MET A 55 -3.40 -11.91 -4.30
C MET A 55 -4.29 -12.87 -5.10
N ASN A 56 -4.52 -12.62 -6.40
CA ASN A 56 -5.35 -13.49 -7.22
C ASN A 56 -4.70 -14.87 -7.46
N GLU A 57 -3.38 -14.90 -7.60
CA GLU A 57 -2.64 -16.17 -7.75
C GLU A 57 -2.75 -17.01 -6.47
N THR A 58 -2.47 -16.40 -5.30
CA THR A 58 -2.58 -17.12 -4.03
C THR A 58 -4.04 -17.49 -3.68
N ALA A 59 -5.00 -16.64 -4.02
CA ALA A 59 -6.42 -16.92 -3.79
C ALA A 59 -6.92 -18.11 -4.64
N ARG A 60 -6.26 -18.40 -5.74
CA ARG A 60 -6.55 -19.60 -6.54
C ARG A 60 -6.32 -20.88 -5.75
N ASP A 61 -5.26 -20.96 -4.96
CA ASP A 61 -4.93 -22.13 -4.15
C ASP A 61 -6.00 -22.39 -3.08
N ILE A 62 -6.59 -21.34 -2.51
CA ILE A 62 -7.76 -21.47 -1.63
C ILE A 62 -8.96 -22.01 -2.40
N ARG A 63 -9.19 -21.52 -3.60
CA ARG A 63 -10.32 -21.90 -4.43
C ARG A 63 -10.27 -23.35 -4.85
N THR A 64 -9.08 -23.86 -5.19
CA THR A 64 -8.87 -25.25 -5.62
C THR A 64 -8.76 -26.24 -4.45
N GLY A 65 -8.58 -25.77 -3.22
CA GLY A 65 -8.42 -26.59 -2.03
C GLY A 65 -6.97 -26.98 -1.72
N GLU A 66 -6.01 -26.55 -2.53
CA GLU A 66 -4.58 -26.86 -2.31
C GLU A 66 -4.08 -26.24 -1.01
N PHE A 67 -4.50 -25.01 -0.71
CA PHE A 67 -4.10 -24.32 0.51
C PHE A 67 -4.65 -25.01 1.78
N GLN A 68 -5.89 -25.51 1.74
CA GLN A 68 -6.49 -26.25 2.85
C GLN A 68 -5.81 -27.60 3.06
N ALA A 69 -5.31 -28.22 1.99
CA ALA A 69 -4.58 -29.50 2.09
C ALA A 69 -3.23 -29.35 2.81
N THR A 70 -2.64 -28.15 2.82
CA THR A 70 -1.40 -27.87 3.55
C THR A 70 -1.61 -27.37 4.99
N CYS A 71 -2.85 -27.28 5.46
CA CYS A 71 -3.22 -26.70 6.75
C CYS A 71 -2.73 -25.27 6.95
N GLY A 72 -2.66 -24.50 5.87
CA GLY A 72 -2.20 -23.13 5.88
C GLY A 72 -3.15 -22.20 6.65
N GLY A 73 -2.58 -21.22 7.35
CA GLY A 73 -3.30 -20.19 8.09
C GLY A 73 -3.04 -18.78 7.56
N ALA A 74 -3.28 -17.79 8.43
CA ALA A 74 -3.09 -16.37 8.06
C ALA A 74 -1.65 -16.06 7.64
N THR A 75 -0.68 -16.60 8.36
CA THR A 75 0.75 -16.34 8.12
C THR A 75 1.20 -16.92 6.79
N GLU A 76 0.87 -18.18 6.55
CA GLU A 76 1.23 -18.89 5.31
C GLU A 76 0.60 -18.24 4.08
N PHE A 77 -0.66 -17.80 4.20
CA PHE A 77 -1.33 -17.07 3.12
C PHE A 77 -0.68 -15.72 2.86
N LYS A 78 -0.35 -14.98 3.91
CA LYS A 78 0.34 -13.70 3.83
C LYS A 78 1.71 -13.83 3.17
N ASP A 79 2.47 -14.84 3.60
CA ASP A 79 3.80 -15.12 3.07
C ASP A 79 3.72 -15.50 1.57
N ALA A 80 2.75 -16.34 1.18
CA ALA A 80 2.53 -16.69 -0.22
C ALA A 80 2.18 -15.47 -1.09
N VAL A 81 1.31 -14.56 -0.61
CA VAL A 81 1.03 -13.31 -1.32
C VAL A 81 2.28 -12.45 -1.43
N CYS A 82 3.07 -12.38 -0.35
CA CYS A 82 4.30 -11.60 -0.31
C CYS A 82 5.36 -12.14 -1.26
N ASP A 83 5.54 -13.44 -1.31
CA ASP A 83 6.47 -14.12 -2.23
C ASP A 83 6.10 -13.87 -3.68
N ASN A 84 4.81 -13.91 -4.01
CA ASN A 84 4.30 -13.58 -5.33
C ASN A 84 4.44 -12.10 -5.70
N MET A 85 4.61 -11.19 -4.72
CA MET A 85 4.99 -9.79 -4.97
C MET A 85 6.50 -9.63 -5.22
N GLY A 86 7.31 -10.63 -4.90
CA GLY A 86 8.76 -10.62 -5.06
C GLY A 86 9.45 -9.54 -4.22
N THR A 87 10.46 -8.90 -4.78
CA THR A 87 11.28 -7.89 -4.07
C THR A 87 10.54 -6.59 -3.73
N LEU A 88 9.34 -6.39 -4.22
CA LEU A 88 8.53 -5.19 -3.99
C LEU A 88 7.66 -5.30 -2.74
N GLY A 89 7.44 -6.51 -2.24
CA GLY A 89 6.64 -6.78 -1.07
C GLY A 89 7.44 -6.69 0.23
N ASN A 90 7.05 -5.75 1.10
CA ASN A 90 7.45 -5.81 2.50
C ASN A 90 6.30 -6.44 3.30
N CYS A 91 6.44 -7.70 3.68
CA CYS A 91 5.42 -8.49 4.37
C CYS A 91 4.95 -7.85 5.69
N ASN A 92 5.82 -7.10 6.37
CA ASN A 92 5.46 -6.38 7.60
C ASN A 92 4.43 -5.25 7.36
N ASN A 93 4.39 -4.72 6.13
CA ASN A 93 3.45 -3.68 5.75
C ASN A 93 2.19 -4.24 5.07
N MET A 94 2.05 -5.56 5.05
CA MET A 94 0.89 -6.22 4.48
C MET A 94 -0.05 -6.73 5.57
N ARG A 95 -1.34 -6.61 5.29
CA ARG A 95 -2.41 -7.20 6.07
C ARG A 95 -3.32 -7.99 5.15
N ILE A 96 -3.80 -9.12 5.64
CA ILE A 96 -4.73 -9.97 4.91
C ILE A 96 -6.02 -10.20 5.69
N ASP A 97 -7.11 -10.38 4.93
CA ASP A 97 -8.38 -10.88 5.43
C ASP A 97 -8.85 -11.99 4.50
N VAL A 98 -9.10 -13.16 5.06
CA VAL A 98 -9.74 -14.30 4.41
C VAL A 98 -10.98 -14.64 5.22
N VAL A 99 -12.14 -14.42 4.65
CA VAL A 99 -13.43 -14.61 5.36
C VAL A 99 -14.33 -15.49 4.53
N SER A 100 -14.89 -16.51 5.18
CA SER A 100 -15.91 -17.39 4.59
C SER A 100 -17.30 -16.90 4.97
N SER A 101 -18.22 -16.83 3.99
CA SER A 101 -19.60 -16.45 4.25
C SER A 101 -20.37 -17.56 4.98
N PRO A 102 -20.96 -17.27 6.15
CA PRO A 102 -21.72 -18.27 6.91
C PRO A 102 -23.01 -18.70 6.21
N THR A 103 -23.55 -17.85 5.32
CA THR A 103 -24.80 -18.12 4.58
C THR A 103 -24.55 -18.73 3.20
N GLY A 104 -23.30 -18.84 2.78
CA GLY A 104 -22.93 -19.28 1.43
C GLY A 104 -23.33 -18.29 0.33
N ARG A 105 -23.55 -17.02 0.67
CA ARG A 105 -23.86 -15.92 -0.24
C ARG A 105 -22.85 -14.80 -0.10
N PHE A 106 -22.72 -13.98 -1.14
CA PHE A 106 -21.94 -12.75 -1.08
C PHE A 106 -22.74 -11.69 -0.31
N GLU A 107 -22.27 -11.34 0.87
CA GLU A 107 -22.91 -10.34 1.73
C GLU A 107 -22.01 -9.11 1.88
N PRO A 108 -22.59 -7.90 1.86
CA PRO A 108 -21.84 -6.70 2.20
C PRO A 108 -21.45 -6.71 3.68
N GLY A 109 -20.22 -6.22 3.99
CA GLY A 109 -19.77 -6.10 5.38
C GLY A 109 -19.09 -7.33 5.97
N LEU A 110 -18.84 -8.39 5.19
CA LEU A 110 -18.08 -9.56 5.65
C LEU A 110 -16.64 -9.19 6.09
N LEU A 111 -16.03 -8.23 5.41
CA LEU A 111 -14.68 -7.79 5.71
C LEU A 111 -14.70 -6.68 6.77
N PRO A 112 -13.79 -6.72 7.76
CA PRO A 112 -13.68 -5.65 8.74
C PRO A 112 -13.28 -4.32 8.05
N PRO A 113 -13.78 -3.17 8.55
CA PRO A 113 -13.43 -1.88 7.99
C PRO A 113 -11.92 -1.61 8.12
N THR A 114 -11.36 -0.92 7.14
CA THR A 114 -9.98 -0.43 7.23
C THR A 114 -9.95 0.76 8.19
N PRO A 115 -9.12 0.71 9.24
CA PRO A 115 -8.97 1.86 10.12
C PRO A 115 -8.41 3.06 9.33
N THR A 116 -8.85 4.26 9.68
CA THR A 116 -8.37 5.53 9.13
C THR A 116 -7.69 6.39 10.19
N THR A 117 -7.50 5.84 11.38
CA THR A 117 -6.89 6.50 12.53
C THR A 117 -5.41 6.17 12.64
N GLU A 118 -4.69 7.00 13.37
CA GLU A 118 -3.30 6.71 13.74
C GLU A 118 -3.22 5.57 14.75
N ASP A 119 -2.11 4.84 14.72
CA ASP A 119 -1.81 3.82 15.73
C ASP A 119 -1.50 4.53 17.07
N PRO A 120 -2.26 4.24 18.14
CA PRO A 120 -2.00 4.85 19.45
C PRO A 120 -0.60 4.55 20.00
N SER A 121 0.02 3.45 19.57
CA SER A 121 1.36 3.04 20.02
C SER A 121 2.48 3.67 19.18
N ASN A 122 2.17 4.07 17.94
CA ASN A 122 3.13 4.62 16.98
C ASN A 122 2.54 5.87 16.30
N PRO A 123 2.62 7.06 16.91
CA PRO A 123 2.13 8.30 16.32
C PRO A 123 2.73 8.56 14.94
N GLY A 124 1.89 8.88 13.97
CA GLY A 124 2.29 9.09 12.58
C GLY A 124 2.26 7.83 11.72
N GLU A 125 1.95 6.66 12.29
CA GLU A 125 1.68 5.45 11.51
C GLU A 125 0.17 5.16 11.45
N PRO A 126 -0.31 4.55 10.35
CA PRO A 126 -1.71 4.13 10.26
C PRO A 126 -1.96 2.92 11.17
N GLN A 127 -3.08 2.94 11.86
CA GLN A 127 -3.53 1.78 12.63
C GLN A 127 -3.79 0.60 11.68
N LYS A 128 -3.24 -0.57 12.03
CA LYS A 128 -3.45 -1.82 11.30
C LYS A 128 -4.27 -2.77 12.18
N ASN A 129 -5.39 -3.27 11.67
CA ASN A 129 -6.07 -4.37 12.34
C ASN A 129 -5.23 -5.66 12.24
N PRO A 130 -5.40 -6.64 13.13
CA PRO A 130 -4.78 -7.94 12.97
C PRO A 130 -5.25 -8.65 11.69
N ASP A 131 -4.44 -9.55 11.18
CA ASP A 131 -4.83 -10.42 10.07
C ASP A 131 -6.04 -11.28 10.48
N VAL A 132 -6.98 -11.47 9.56
CA VAL A 132 -8.16 -12.31 9.78
C VAL A 132 -8.10 -13.48 8.82
N TYR A 133 -8.16 -14.69 9.34
CA TYR A 133 -8.23 -15.90 8.53
C TYR A 133 -9.29 -16.84 9.10
N MET A 134 -10.29 -17.15 8.27
CA MET A 134 -11.28 -18.16 8.54
C MET A 134 -11.03 -19.36 7.61
N SER A 135 -10.90 -20.55 8.19
CA SER A 135 -10.80 -21.77 7.39
C SER A 135 -12.01 -21.88 6.46
N THR A 136 -11.74 -22.28 5.25
CA THR A 136 -12.76 -22.37 4.20
C THR A 136 -12.97 -23.83 3.78
N SER A 137 -14.22 -24.20 3.53
CA SER A 137 -14.62 -25.54 3.10
C SER A 137 -14.97 -25.58 1.61
N ALA A 138 -15.08 -26.79 1.07
CA ALA A 138 -15.56 -26.99 -0.29
C ALA A 138 -16.91 -26.27 -0.51
N ARG A 139 -17.07 -25.68 -1.68
CA ARG A 139 -18.28 -24.97 -2.12
C ARG A 139 -18.65 -23.73 -1.28
N SER A 140 -17.85 -23.35 -0.27
CA SER A 140 -18.09 -22.11 0.48
C SER A 140 -17.83 -20.87 -0.38
N VAL A 141 -18.50 -19.77 -0.04
CA VAL A 141 -18.21 -18.46 -0.61
C VAL A 141 -17.14 -17.79 0.25
N VAL A 142 -16.06 -17.39 -0.40
CA VAL A 142 -14.89 -16.81 0.25
C VAL A 142 -14.65 -15.40 -0.29
N VAL A 143 -14.34 -14.49 0.62
CA VAL A 143 -13.88 -13.14 0.29
C VAL A 143 -12.47 -12.97 0.82
N VAL A 144 -11.55 -12.60 -0.05
CA VAL A 144 -10.14 -12.38 0.28
C VAL A 144 -9.80 -10.93 0.02
N ARG A 145 -9.07 -10.32 0.93
CA ARG A 145 -8.55 -8.96 0.79
C ARG A 145 -7.10 -8.91 1.26
N ALA A 146 -6.24 -8.32 0.45
CA ALA A 146 -4.89 -7.94 0.83
C ALA A 146 -4.79 -6.41 0.87
N GLN A 147 -4.20 -5.87 1.92
CA GLN A 147 -3.96 -4.45 2.11
C GLN A 147 -2.47 -4.22 2.32
N TYR A 148 -1.88 -3.36 1.51
CA TYR A 148 -0.48 -2.99 1.58
C TYR A 148 -0.36 -1.52 1.98
N TYR A 149 0.35 -1.26 3.08
CA TYR A 149 0.59 0.07 3.62
C TYR A 149 1.90 0.61 3.04
N HIS A 150 1.78 1.51 2.07
CA HIS A 150 2.91 2.14 1.41
C HIS A 150 3.13 3.55 1.94
N GLN A 151 4.34 3.81 2.44
CA GLN A 151 4.74 5.16 2.84
C GLN A 151 5.15 5.94 1.60
N LEU A 152 4.49 7.08 1.37
CA LEU A 152 4.79 7.95 0.25
C LEU A 152 6.11 8.69 0.49
N ALA A 153 6.95 8.77 -0.54
CA ALA A 153 8.21 9.51 -0.49
C ALA A 153 7.98 11.02 -0.59
N PHE A 154 6.97 11.42 -1.34
CA PHE A 154 6.60 12.84 -1.49
C PHE A 154 5.41 13.20 -0.59
N PRO A 155 5.37 14.42 0.01
CA PRO A 155 4.27 14.78 0.88
C PRO A 155 2.92 14.70 0.17
N GLY A 156 2.04 13.82 0.66
CA GLY A 156 0.72 13.56 0.08
C GLY A 156 -0.21 14.78 0.03
N GLN A 157 0.14 15.85 0.76
CA GLN A 157 -0.55 17.13 0.70
C GLN A 157 -0.52 17.75 -0.71
N PHE A 158 0.57 17.54 -1.47
CA PHE A 158 0.73 18.06 -2.82
C PHE A 158 0.13 17.11 -3.87
N THR A 159 0.27 15.81 -3.67
CA THR A 159 -0.16 14.79 -4.65
C THR A 159 -1.58 14.29 -4.41
N ARG A 160 -2.12 14.48 -3.19
CA ARG A 160 -3.38 13.89 -2.69
C ARG A 160 -3.42 12.36 -2.82
N LEU A 161 -2.26 11.73 -2.85
CA LEU A 161 -2.13 10.27 -2.93
C LEU A 161 -2.30 9.61 -1.56
N SER A 162 -2.02 10.32 -0.47
CA SER A 162 -2.22 9.81 0.89
C SER A 162 -3.70 9.61 1.19
N ASN A 163 -4.06 8.44 1.70
CA ASN A 163 -5.40 8.11 2.19
C ASN A 163 -5.38 7.60 3.64
N GLN A 164 -4.21 7.69 4.28
CA GLN A 164 -3.96 7.26 5.66
C GLN A 164 -3.07 8.28 6.38
N PRO A 165 -3.11 8.32 7.73
CA PRO A 165 -2.19 9.13 8.54
C PRO A 165 -0.71 8.87 8.23
N GLY A 166 0.16 9.83 8.58
CA GLY A 166 1.61 9.68 8.45
C GLY A 166 2.13 9.62 7.02
N ASN A 167 1.44 10.27 6.08
CA ASN A 167 1.82 10.25 4.66
C ASN A 167 1.82 8.83 4.05
N ASN A 168 0.93 7.98 4.55
CA ASN A 168 0.78 6.61 4.05
C ASN A 168 -0.39 6.48 3.06
N ARG A 169 -0.27 5.49 2.19
CA ARG A 169 -1.33 5.04 1.30
C ARG A 169 -1.59 3.54 1.51
N VAL A 170 -2.83 3.19 1.81
CA VAL A 170 -3.30 1.80 1.75
C VAL A 170 -3.70 1.48 0.32
N ILE A 171 -3.04 0.48 -0.23
CA ILE A 171 -3.33 -0.15 -1.52
C ILE A 171 -4.09 -1.43 -1.20
N THR A 172 -5.27 -1.61 -1.78
CA THR A 172 -6.14 -2.75 -1.48
C THR A 172 -6.40 -3.55 -2.75
N ALA A 173 -6.20 -4.85 -2.65
CA ALA A 173 -6.67 -5.83 -3.63
C ALA A 173 -7.69 -6.73 -2.94
N SER A 174 -8.81 -7.01 -3.61
CA SER A 174 -9.84 -7.91 -3.07
C SER A 174 -10.43 -8.75 -4.18
N THR A 175 -10.74 -10.01 -3.84
CA THR A 175 -11.45 -10.93 -4.72
C THR A 175 -12.46 -11.73 -3.92
N ALA A 176 -13.52 -12.17 -4.59
CA ALA A 176 -14.55 -13.00 -4.00
C ALA A 176 -14.88 -14.12 -4.97
N PHE A 177 -14.92 -15.33 -4.46
CA PHE A 177 -15.15 -16.52 -5.29
C PHE A 177 -15.88 -17.59 -4.48
N ARG A 178 -16.31 -18.61 -5.19
CA ARG A 178 -16.83 -19.85 -4.59
C ARG A 178 -15.79 -20.94 -4.74
N ASN A 179 -15.48 -21.62 -3.62
CA ASN A 179 -14.58 -22.77 -3.63
C ASN A 179 -15.12 -23.88 -4.53
N GLU A 180 -14.20 -24.56 -5.21
CA GLU A 180 -14.49 -25.75 -5.97
C GLU A 180 -14.85 -26.93 -5.06
N PRO A 181 -15.52 -27.96 -5.56
CA PRO A 181 -15.73 -29.18 -4.78
C PRO A 181 -14.40 -29.92 -4.66
N PHE A 182 -13.77 -29.87 -3.51
CA PHE A 182 -12.59 -30.65 -3.14
C PHE A 182 -12.87 -31.51 -1.92
N PRO A 183 -12.13 -32.62 -1.69
CA PRO A 183 -12.23 -33.39 -0.47
C PRO A 183 -11.92 -32.50 0.74
N ASP A 184 -12.73 -32.58 1.78
CA ASP A 184 -12.44 -31.85 3.00
C ASP A 184 -11.06 -32.25 3.50
N GLY A 185 -10.14 -31.26 3.54
CA GLY A 185 -8.81 -31.45 4.06
C GLY A 185 -8.87 -31.79 5.53
N GLY A 186 -8.06 -32.73 5.97
CA GLY A 186 -8.04 -33.26 7.34
C GLY A 186 -7.48 -32.29 8.40
N CYS A 187 -7.63 -30.97 8.20
CA CYS A 187 -7.30 -29.91 9.14
C CYS A 187 -8.56 -29.31 9.71
#